data_3058c56b608ebbc05eca1342337a00d2
#
_entry.id   3058c56b608ebbc05eca1342337a00d2
#
_cell.length_a   1.000
_cell.length_b   1.000
_cell.length_c   1.000
_cell.angle_alpha   90.00
_cell.angle_beta   90.00
_cell.angle_gamma   90.00
#
_symmetry.space_group_name_H-M   'P 1'
#
loop_
_entity.id
_entity.type
_entity.pdbx_description
1 polymer ?
#
loop_
_entity_poly.entity_id
_entity_poly.type
_entity_poly.pdbx_seq_one_letter_code
_entity_poly.pdbx_strand_id
1 'polypeptide(L)'
;MIIVDDFIKDESLLNELQDDQSFFNENGKYMWWGGPWTSPAESLKERLIEEIWIRNSPWDFPRYNPITLTGFEYWTGRYSPDTQHPSTLDMHLDKDEKLWQDTINTGAPILSIPIIGSVFYPIEMDIDGGYLEIFSNGPDKQPERVAAKHNRLIIFPAGEHPHRVTEV
;
A
#
# COMPACT_ATOMS: atom_id res chain seq x y z
N MET A 1 9.31 6.60 -8.81
CA MET A 1 8.98 5.25 -8.29
C MET A 1 10.26 4.55 -7.85
N ILE A 2 10.22 3.78 -6.74
CA ILE A 2 11.30 2.88 -6.28
C ILE A 2 10.73 1.48 -6.20
N ILE A 3 11.51 0.49 -6.65
CA ILE A 3 11.18 -0.93 -6.57
C ILE A 3 12.34 -1.62 -5.85
N VAL A 4 12.02 -2.38 -4.81
CA VAL A 4 12.99 -3.16 -4.05
C VAL A 4 12.52 -4.62 -4.01
N ASP A 5 13.27 -5.50 -4.67
CA ASP A 5 13.05 -6.95 -4.57
C ASP A 5 13.74 -7.49 -3.32
N ASP A 6 13.19 -8.58 -2.78
CA ASP A 6 13.69 -9.24 -1.58
C ASP A 6 13.86 -8.24 -0.41
N PHE A 7 12.84 -7.40 -0.21
CA PHE A 7 12.90 -6.28 0.72
C PHE A 7 13.05 -6.73 2.17
N ILE A 8 12.18 -7.62 2.64
CA ILE A 8 12.26 -8.16 4.00
C ILE A 8 13.37 -9.20 4.06
N LYS A 9 14.34 -8.98 4.95
CA LYS A 9 15.47 -9.89 5.20
C LYS A 9 15.26 -10.76 6.44
N ASP A 10 14.32 -10.39 7.29
CA ASP A 10 13.92 -11.19 8.45
C ASP A 10 13.00 -12.32 7.98
N GLU A 11 13.60 -13.53 7.86
CA GLU A 11 12.87 -14.73 7.43
C GLU A 11 11.70 -15.08 8.36
N SER A 12 11.81 -14.78 9.64
CA SER A 12 10.73 -15.04 10.60
C SER A 12 9.51 -14.18 10.30
N LEU A 13 9.72 -12.87 10.06
CA LEU A 13 8.64 -11.96 9.68
C LEU A 13 8.04 -12.33 8.32
N LEU A 14 8.88 -12.72 7.36
CA LEU A 14 8.41 -13.08 6.03
C LEU A 14 7.54 -14.34 6.07
N ASN A 15 7.96 -15.37 6.82
CA ASN A 15 7.19 -16.59 7.02
C ASN A 15 5.86 -16.30 7.73
N GLU A 16 5.86 -15.46 8.77
CA GLU A 16 4.65 -15.05 9.47
C GLU A 16 3.66 -14.34 8.53
N LEU A 17 4.15 -13.46 7.64
CA LEU A 17 3.34 -12.79 6.62
C LEU A 17 2.74 -13.75 5.59
N GLN A 18 3.45 -14.84 5.25
CA GLN A 18 2.95 -15.86 4.33
C GLN A 18 1.92 -16.80 4.97
N ASP A 19 2.14 -17.15 6.23
CA ASP A 19 1.34 -18.16 6.94
C ASP A 19 0.05 -17.55 7.52
N ASP A 20 0.02 -16.24 7.78
CA ASP A 20 -1.13 -15.58 8.38
C ASP A 20 -2.25 -15.35 7.36
N GLN A 21 -3.13 -16.34 7.23
CA GLN A 21 -4.33 -16.22 6.40
C GLN A 21 -5.25 -15.08 6.83
N SER A 22 -5.17 -14.63 8.09
CA SER A 22 -5.97 -13.52 8.60
C SER A 22 -5.52 -12.16 8.07
N PHE A 23 -4.31 -12.06 7.53
CA PHE A 23 -3.77 -10.84 6.95
C PHE A 23 -4.70 -10.22 5.89
N PHE A 24 -5.43 -11.05 5.14
CA PHE A 24 -6.37 -10.63 4.10
C PHE A 24 -7.85 -10.69 4.51
N ASN A 25 -8.18 -11.06 5.76
CA ASN A 25 -9.58 -11.21 6.19
C ASN A 25 -10.37 -9.90 6.15
N GLU A 26 -9.70 -8.77 6.24
CA GLU A 26 -10.30 -7.44 6.18
C GLU A 26 -10.03 -6.75 4.84
N ASN A 27 -10.13 -7.52 3.75
CA ASN A 27 -9.92 -7.02 2.39
C ASN A 27 -10.71 -5.73 2.12
N GLY A 28 -10.02 -4.68 1.67
CA GLY A 28 -10.63 -3.38 1.36
C GLY A 28 -11.03 -2.53 2.56
N LYS A 29 -10.78 -2.96 3.80
CA LYS A 29 -11.00 -2.13 4.99
C LYS A 29 -9.79 -1.24 5.25
N TYR A 30 -10.04 0.06 5.28
CA TYR A 30 -9.03 1.06 5.61
C TYR A 30 -8.84 1.15 7.11
N MET A 31 -7.59 1.10 7.56
CA MET A 31 -7.18 1.20 8.95
C MET A 31 -6.14 2.30 9.11
N TRP A 32 -6.03 2.84 10.32
CA TRP A 32 -5.08 3.89 10.63
C TRP A 32 -4.21 3.49 11.83
N TRP A 33 -2.90 3.70 11.69
CA TRP A 33 -1.95 3.61 12.79
C TRP A 33 -1.13 4.90 12.87
N GLY A 34 -1.11 5.52 14.06
CA GLY A 34 -0.39 6.77 14.29
C GLY A 34 1.14 6.64 14.31
N GLY A 35 1.67 5.42 14.12
CA GLY A 35 3.11 5.15 14.13
C GLY A 35 3.70 4.86 15.52
N PRO A 36 4.96 4.42 15.60
CA PRO A 36 5.60 3.99 16.85
C PRO A 36 5.75 5.10 17.89
N TRP A 37 5.61 6.36 17.49
CA TRP A 37 5.59 7.50 18.41
C TRP A 37 4.25 7.71 19.12
N THR A 38 3.19 7.02 18.70
CA THR A 38 1.86 7.04 19.36
C THR A 38 1.57 5.76 20.11
N SER A 39 1.87 4.62 19.51
CA SER A 39 1.69 3.28 20.10
C SER A 39 2.64 2.28 19.44
N PRO A 40 3.08 1.24 20.14
CA PRO A 40 3.83 0.16 19.52
C PRO A 40 3.01 -0.55 18.44
N ALA A 41 3.68 -1.16 17.47
CA ALA A 41 3.03 -2.01 16.48
C ALA A 41 2.47 -3.28 17.16
N GLU A 42 1.16 -3.47 17.10
CA GLU A 42 0.46 -4.60 17.74
C GLU A 42 0.06 -5.67 16.72
N SER A 43 -0.27 -5.26 15.50
CA SER A 43 -0.66 -6.17 14.42
C SER A 43 0.52 -6.49 13.50
N LEU A 44 0.40 -7.60 12.76
CA LEU A 44 1.37 -7.97 11.73
C LEU A 44 1.47 -6.90 10.63
N LYS A 45 0.35 -6.24 10.30
CA LYS A 45 0.30 -5.14 9.33
C LYS A 45 1.11 -3.92 9.82
N GLU A 46 0.96 -3.55 11.09
CA GLU A 46 1.72 -2.44 11.68
C GLU A 46 3.21 -2.77 11.81
N ARG A 47 3.56 -4.01 12.12
CA ARG A 47 4.96 -4.48 12.11
C ARG A 47 5.57 -4.38 10.71
N LEU A 48 4.80 -4.72 9.66
CA LEU A 48 5.23 -4.54 8.28
C LEU A 48 5.43 -3.06 7.94
N ILE A 49 4.51 -2.19 8.35
CA ILE A 49 4.66 -0.73 8.17
C ILE A 49 5.90 -0.20 8.88
N GLU A 50 6.15 -0.65 10.11
CA GLU A 50 7.36 -0.29 10.84
C GLU A 50 8.63 -0.72 10.10
N GLU A 51 8.62 -1.92 9.52
CA GLU A 51 9.74 -2.44 8.72
C GLU A 51 9.98 -1.58 7.48
N ILE A 52 8.91 -1.23 6.73
CA ILE A 52 9.00 -0.45 5.51
C ILE A 52 9.46 0.99 5.78
N TRP A 53 8.87 1.64 6.78
CA TRP A 53 8.98 3.09 6.91
C TRP A 53 9.94 3.56 7.98
N ILE A 54 10.26 2.71 8.97
CA ILE A 54 11.05 3.08 10.13
C ILE A 54 12.41 2.37 10.13
N ARG A 55 12.42 1.04 9.96
CA ARG A 55 13.64 0.24 10.14
C ARG A 55 14.52 0.18 8.90
N ASN A 56 13.90 -0.09 7.75
CA ASN A 56 14.59 -0.32 6.48
C ASN A 56 14.11 0.63 5.39
N SER A 57 13.65 1.82 5.77
CA SER A 57 13.19 2.79 4.79
C SER A 57 14.24 2.96 3.70
N PRO A 58 13.95 2.62 2.43
CA PRO A 58 14.88 2.80 1.33
C PRO A 58 15.03 4.26 0.92
N TRP A 59 14.58 5.18 1.77
CA TRP A 59 14.37 6.56 1.44
C TRP A 59 15.42 7.49 2.02
N ASP A 60 16.05 8.19 1.11
CA ASP A 60 16.50 9.55 1.36
C ASP A 60 15.49 10.49 0.67
N PHE A 61 14.25 10.51 1.21
CA PHE A 61 13.18 11.27 0.55
C PHE A 61 13.18 12.70 1.06
N PRO A 62 13.49 13.70 0.21
CA PRO A 62 13.63 15.08 0.67
C PRO A 62 12.33 15.70 1.21
N ARG A 63 11.20 15.03 1.00
CA ARG A 63 9.88 15.43 1.55
C ARG A 63 9.49 14.68 2.82
N TYR A 64 10.23 13.63 3.18
CA TYR A 64 9.94 12.85 4.36
C TYR A 64 10.56 13.51 5.58
N ASN A 65 9.72 14.08 6.42
CA ASN A 65 10.10 14.57 7.73
C ASN A 65 9.32 13.77 8.77
N PRO A 66 9.97 12.88 9.54
CA PRO A 66 9.29 12.06 10.54
C PRO A 66 8.61 12.90 11.63
N ILE A 67 9.02 14.16 11.82
CA ILE A 67 8.39 15.08 12.78
C ILE A 67 7.01 15.55 12.29
N THR A 68 6.78 15.56 10.98
CA THR A 68 5.51 15.99 10.39
C THR A 68 4.63 14.82 9.93
N LEU A 69 5.11 13.59 10.06
CA LEU A 69 4.35 12.40 9.74
C LEU A 69 3.32 12.14 10.83
N THR A 70 2.04 12.12 10.46
CA THR A 70 0.93 11.97 11.40
C THR A 70 0.53 10.52 11.62
N GLY A 71 0.87 9.63 10.70
CA GLY A 71 0.57 8.20 10.77
C GLY A 71 0.50 7.55 9.41
N PHE A 72 -0.05 6.35 9.39
CA PHE A 72 -0.15 5.49 8.23
C PHE A 72 -1.58 5.01 8.06
N GLU A 73 -2.19 5.27 6.92
CA GLU A 73 -3.37 4.54 6.49
C GLU A 73 -2.92 3.28 5.76
N TYR A 74 -3.57 2.17 6.04
CA TYR A 74 -3.23 0.90 5.42
C TYR A 74 -4.45 0.01 5.20
N TRP A 75 -4.37 -0.82 4.20
CA TRP A 75 -5.38 -1.79 3.82
C TRP A 75 -4.74 -2.98 3.11
N THR A 76 -5.49 -4.05 2.95
CA THR A 76 -5.07 -5.21 2.17
C THR A 76 -6.00 -5.38 0.98
N GLY A 77 -5.44 -5.61 -0.21
CA GLY A 77 -6.15 -5.95 -1.42
C GLY A 77 -5.83 -7.40 -1.82
N ARG A 78 -6.87 -8.15 -2.16
CA ARG A 78 -6.73 -9.46 -2.80
C ARG A 78 -7.47 -9.41 -4.12
N TYR A 79 -6.76 -9.67 -5.19
CA TYR A 79 -7.30 -9.72 -6.54
C TYR A 79 -7.19 -11.14 -7.06
N SER A 80 -8.25 -11.66 -7.68
CA SER A 80 -8.32 -13.03 -8.16
C SER A 80 -9.29 -13.12 -9.33
N PRO A 81 -9.06 -14.02 -10.30
CA PRO A 81 -10.02 -14.28 -11.35
C PRO A 81 -11.27 -15.01 -10.87
N ASP A 82 -11.33 -15.42 -9.59
CA ASP A 82 -12.54 -16.00 -9.02
C ASP A 82 -13.66 -14.95 -8.83
N THR A 83 -14.90 -15.43 -8.76
CA THR A 83 -16.07 -14.56 -8.65
C THR A 83 -16.28 -13.93 -7.26
N GLN A 84 -15.44 -14.27 -6.29
CA GLN A 84 -15.56 -13.79 -4.90
C GLN A 84 -14.72 -12.53 -4.64
N HIS A 85 -13.73 -12.25 -5.50
CA HIS A 85 -12.80 -11.14 -5.36
C HIS A 85 -12.80 -10.29 -6.63
N PRO A 86 -12.52 -8.98 -6.53
CA PRO A 86 -12.32 -8.17 -7.72
C PRO A 86 -11.08 -8.67 -8.47
N SER A 87 -11.14 -8.67 -9.79
CA SER A 87 -9.98 -9.01 -10.64
C SER A 87 -9.11 -7.81 -10.96
N THR A 88 -9.59 -6.59 -10.66
CA THR A 88 -8.92 -5.33 -10.97
C THR A 88 -9.05 -4.34 -9.82
N LEU A 89 -8.21 -3.31 -9.82
CA LEU A 89 -8.44 -2.08 -9.08
C LEU A 89 -8.46 -0.93 -10.09
N ASP A 90 -9.57 -0.21 -10.13
CA ASP A 90 -9.76 0.90 -11.07
C ASP A 90 -8.74 2.02 -10.86
N MET A 91 -8.57 2.85 -11.90
CA MET A 91 -7.68 3.99 -11.83
C MET A 91 -8.14 5.00 -10.78
N HIS A 92 -7.25 5.34 -9.87
CA HIS A 92 -7.52 6.28 -8.78
C HIS A 92 -6.23 7.03 -8.36
N LEU A 93 -6.42 7.96 -7.46
CA LEU A 93 -5.38 8.59 -6.64
C LEU A 93 -5.65 8.19 -5.20
N ASP A 94 -4.61 7.92 -4.45
CA ASP A 94 -4.77 7.68 -3.02
C ASP A 94 -5.20 8.95 -2.27
N LYS A 95 -6.06 8.75 -1.31
CA LYS A 95 -6.45 9.75 -0.31
C LYS A 95 -6.61 9.06 1.03
N ASP A 96 -6.72 9.81 2.11
CA ASP A 96 -7.13 9.29 3.41
C ASP A 96 -8.62 8.87 3.32
N GLU A 97 -8.85 7.59 3.01
CA GLU A 97 -10.18 7.05 2.80
C GLU A 97 -11.01 7.07 4.08
N LYS A 98 -10.37 6.80 5.22
CA LYS A 98 -11.07 6.84 6.50
C LYS A 98 -11.54 8.26 6.84
N LEU A 99 -10.67 9.25 6.73
CA LEU A 99 -11.02 10.65 6.96
C LEU A 99 -12.10 11.12 5.99
N TRP A 100 -11.99 10.74 4.71
CA TRP A 100 -13.00 11.03 3.71
C TRP A 100 -14.36 10.41 4.07
N GLN A 101 -14.41 9.14 4.42
CA GLN A 101 -15.64 8.44 4.80
C GLN A 101 -16.27 9.04 6.06
N ASP A 102 -15.46 9.37 7.06
CA ASP A 102 -15.92 9.97 8.31
C ASP A 102 -16.51 11.37 8.09
N THR A 103 -16.06 12.11 7.08
CA THR A 103 -16.43 13.51 6.87
C THR A 103 -17.38 13.77 5.70
N ILE A 104 -17.57 12.83 4.76
CA ILE A 104 -18.39 13.03 3.55
C ILE A 104 -19.85 13.41 3.88
N ASN A 105 -20.40 12.88 4.96
CA ASN A 105 -21.79 13.12 5.38
C ASN A 105 -21.96 14.35 6.28
N THR A 106 -20.87 15.05 6.62
CA THR A 106 -20.94 16.25 7.50
C THR A 106 -21.28 17.52 6.73
N GLY A 107 -21.34 17.47 5.39
CA GLY A 107 -21.47 18.65 4.52
C GLY A 107 -20.14 19.39 4.27
N ALA A 108 -19.05 18.95 4.89
CA ALA A 108 -17.70 19.51 4.72
C ALA A 108 -16.68 18.37 4.63
N PRO A 109 -16.65 17.61 3.51
CA PRO A 109 -15.72 16.50 3.33
C PRO A 109 -14.27 17.01 3.33
N ILE A 110 -13.41 16.30 4.04
CA ILE A 110 -11.98 16.60 4.11
C ILE A 110 -11.25 15.66 3.15
N LEU A 111 -10.58 16.26 2.16
CA LEU A 111 -9.67 15.56 1.29
C LEU A 111 -8.24 15.73 1.80
N SER A 112 -7.65 14.64 2.26
CA SER A 112 -6.23 14.56 2.61
C SER A 112 -5.58 13.56 1.68
N ILE A 113 -4.46 13.93 1.07
CA ILE A 113 -3.70 13.06 0.18
C ILE A 113 -2.42 12.61 0.88
N PRO A 114 -2.01 11.34 0.73
CA PRO A 114 -0.77 10.86 1.30
C PRO A 114 0.43 11.53 0.61
N ILE A 115 1.48 11.78 1.36
CA ILE A 115 2.76 12.27 0.80
C ILE A 115 3.33 11.20 -0.14
N ILE A 116 3.11 9.92 0.22
CA ILE A 116 3.70 8.79 -0.47
C ILE A 116 2.89 7.52 -0.14
N GLY A 117 2.80 6.61 -1.09
CA GLY A 117 2.22 5.29 -0.94
C GLY A 117 3.22 4.17 -1.14
N SER A 118 2.91 3.01 -0.63
CA SER A 118 3.66 1.78 -0.87
C SER A 118 2.76 0.59 -1.12
N VAL A 119 3.22 -0.31 -1.99
CA VAL A 119 2.61 -1.61 -2.23
C VAL A 119 3.65 -2.67 -1.90
N PHE A 120 3.29 -3.62 -1.06
CA PHE A 120 4.13 -4.76 -0.71
C PHE A 120 3.40 -6.07 -1.02
N TYR A 121 4.10 -7.03 -1.59
CA TYR A 121 3.57 -8.35 -1.97
C TYR A 121 4.10 -9.41 -1.01
N PRO A 122 3.33 -9.76 0.05
CA PRO A 122 3.81 -10.64 1.12
C PRO A 122 3.82 -12.12 0.76
N ILE A 123 3.01 -12.55 -0.21
CA ILE A 123 2.84 -13.98 -0.55
C ILE A 123 3.40 -14.31 -1.93
N GLU A 124 3.85 -15.53 -2.07
CA GLU A 124 4.22 -16.08 -3.38
C GLU A 124 2.97 -16.32 -4.21
N MET A 125 2.99 -15.83 -5.46
CA MET A 125 1.86 -15.94 -6.38
C MET A 125 2.38 -16.34 -7.76
N ASP A 126 1.75 -17.34 -8.34
CA ASP A 126 1.91 -17.68 -9.75
C ASP A 126 0.72 -17.12 -10.52
N ILE A 127 0.83 -15.85 -10.93
CA ILE A 127 -0.23 -15.13 -11.63
C ILE A 127 0.28 -14.55 -12.94
N ASP A 128 -0.58 -14.57 -13.95
CA ASP A 128 -0.40 -13.81 -15.18
C ASP A 128 -1.36 -12.62 -15.17
N GLY A 129 -0.81 -11.40 -15.25
CA GLY A 129 -1.60 -10.17 -15.07
C GLY A 129 -1.35 -9.49 -13.72
N GLY A 130 -2.35 -8.78 -13.19
CA GLY A 130 -2.27 -8.10 -11.90
C GLY A 130 -1.16 -7.04 -11.80
N TYR A 131 -0.81 -6.41 -12.93
CA TYR A 131 0.23 -5.38 -12.93
C TYR A 131 -0.23 -4.13 -12.23
N LEU A 132 0.62 -3.58 -11.38
CA LEU A 132 0.47 -2.20 -10.93
C LEU A 132 0.92 -1.27 -12.06
N GLU A 133 -0.01 -0.46 -12.56
CA GLU A 133 0.24 0.57 -13.56
C GLU A 133 0.21 1.94 -12.90
N ILE A 134 1.31 2.71 -13.05
CA ILE A 134 1.49 4.04 -12.46
C ILE A 134 1.68 5.06 -13.58
N PHE A 135 0.86 6.10 -13.60
CA PHE A 135 0.78 7.11 -14.64
C PHE A 135 1.53 8.39 -14.21
N SER A 136 2.84 8.31 -14.07
CA SER A 136 3.69 9.42 -13.58
C SER A 136 3.66 10.67 -14.47
N ASN A 137 3.31 10.50 -15.76
CA ASN A 137 3.25 11.60 -16.74
C ASN A 137 1.81 12.00 -17.09
N GLY A 138 0.83 11.56 -16.31
CA GLY A 138 -0.60 11.83 -16.50
C GLY A 138 -1.38 10.64 -17.04
N PRO A 139 -2.72 10.63 -16.83
CA PRO A 139 -3.59 9.47 -17.07
C PRO A 139 -3.69 9.05 -18.54
N ASP A 140 -3.42 9.95 -19.48
CA ASP A 140 -3.47 9.69 -20.92
C ASP A 140 -2.11 9.22 -21.49
N LYS A 141 -1.10 9.05 -20.65
CA LYS A 141 0.23 8.62 -21.07
C LYS A 141 0.43 7.14 -20.78
N GLN A 142 1.45 6.57 -21.43
CA GLN A 142 1.84 5.20 -21.16
C GLN A 142 2.28 5.05 -19.70
N PRO A 143 1.70 4.11 -18.92
CA PRO A 143 2.10 3.89 -17.54
C PRO A 143 3.44 3.16 -17.42
N GLU A 144 4.06 3.34 -16.28
CA GLU A 144 5.05 2.42 -15.79
C GLU A 144 4.34 1.19 -15.25
N ARG A 145 4.76 -0.01 -15.68
CA ARG A 145 4.14 -1.29 -15.34
C ARG A 145 5.03 -2.10 -14.43
N VAL A 146 4.50 -2.54 -13.30
CA VAL A 146 5.25 -3.37 -12.34
C VAL A 146 4.48 -4.65 -12.06
N ALA A 147 5.10 -5.79 -12.31
CA ALA A 147 4.52 -7.10 -11.98
C ALA A 147 4.52 -7.31 -10.47
N ALA A 148 3.47 -7.97 -9.97
CA ALA A 148 3.48 -8.53 -8.63
C ALA A 148 4.61 -9.56 -8.52
N LYS A 149 5.35 -9.51 -7.42
CA LYS A 149 6.43 -10.44 -7.10
C LYS A 149 6.53 -10.57 -5.59
N HIS A 150 6.61 -11.80 -5.10
CA HIS A 150 6.83 -12.07 -3.69
C HIS A 150 8.00 -11.25 -3.12
N ASN A 151 7.81 -10.72 -1.93
CA ASN A 151 8.78 -9.89 -1.20
C ASN A 151 9.27 -8.65 -1.98
N ARG A 152 8.42 -8.12 -2.87
CA ARG A 152 8.66 -6.87 -3.58
C ARG A 152 7.96 -5.71 -2.89
N LEU A 153 8.72 -4.64 -2.65
CA LEU A 153 8.21 -3.35 -2.22
C LEU A 153 8.26 -2.37 -3.38
N ILE A 154 7.14 -1.68 -3.62
CA ILE A 154 7.04 -0.58 -4.59
C ILE A 154 6.63 0.66 -3.82
N ILE A 155 7.27 1.78 -4.08
CA ILE A 155 6.96 3.04 -3.45
C ILE A 155 6.92 4.17 -4.49
N PHE A 156 5.87 5.02 -4.39
CA PHE A 156 5.61 6.11 -5.34
C PHE A 156 4.69 7.17 -4.71
N PRO A 157 4.62 8.39 -5.27
CA PRO A 157 3.70 9.43 -4.82
C PRO A 157 2.24 9.08 -5.19
N ALA A 158 1.62 8.19 -4.45
CA ALA A 158 0.31 7.60 -4.77
C ALA A 158 -0.85 8.63 -4.73
N GLY A 159 -0.70 9.71 -3.95
CA GLY A 159 -1.64 10.82 -3.96
C GLY A 159 -1.49 11.78 -5.15
N GLU A 160 -0.38 11.68 -5.92
CA GLU A 160 -0.09 12.55 -7.07
C GLU A 160 -0.17 11.81 -8.42
N HIS A 161 0.12 10.50 -8.42
CA HIS A 161 0.16 9.69 -9.63
C HIS A 161 -1.04 8.75 -9.71
N PRO A 162 -1.93 8.95 -10.71
CA PRO A 162 -2.99 7.99 -10.98
C PRO A 162 -2.39 6.59 -11.15
N HIS A 163 -3.05 5.60 -10.58
CA HIS A 163 -2.59 4.22 -10.67
C HIS A 163 -3.75 3.23 -10.61
N ARG A 164 -3.49 2.01 -11.05
CA ARG A 164 -4.48 0.92 -11.06
C ARG A 164 -3.79 -0.43 -10.99
N VAL A 165 -4.57 -1.47 -10.68
CA VAL A 165 -4.16 -2.87 -10.87
C VAL A 165 -4.92 -3.42 -12.07
N THR A 166 -4.18 -3.98 -13.04
CA THR A 166 -4.79 -4.62 -14.22
C THR A 166 -5.43 -5.95 -13.86
N GLU A 167 -6.20 -6.50 -14.78
CA GLU A 167 -6.83 -7.81 -14.61
C GLU A 167 -5.79 -8.91 -14.30
N VAL A 168 -6.19 -9.80 -13.38
CA VAL A 168 -5.43 -10.99 -12.96
C VAL A 168 -5.91 -12.19 -13.74
#